data_1ba88cf3ca8f018b1552c8c651216b44
#
_entry.id   1ba88cf3ca8f018b1552c8c651216b44
#
_cell.length_a   1.000
_cell.length_b   1.000
_cell.length_c   1.000
_cell.angle_alpha   90.00
_cell.angle_beta   90.00
_cell.angle_gamma   90.00
#
_symmetry.space_group_name_H-M   'P 1'
#
loop_
_entity.id
_entity.type
_entity.pdbx_description
1 polymer ?
#
loop_
_entity_poly.entity_id
_entity_poly.type
_entity_poly.pdbx_seq_one_letter_code
_entity_poly.pdbx_strand_id
1 'polypeptide(L)'
;MEGSMFCYQCQEAFGNKGCTSGGRCGETSETANLQERLIAELKAVALTLEGRTNVTREFSRFIVRAMSATLTDTNFNPDRIYALIDEAKRALRTLDSDVQAPDPSILSVEDTEERSYREFLIYGLKGVCAFTFHALALGYEDNAIYNFVIKALSAAAKPDTPHERLALLIVECGRIASIAMALLDEANTDTYGSPTICHIPFEAGHNPAILMAGQDLKDLEELLIQTEHAEIDVYTHGDMLTANTYPAFRRFPHLKGGYGGSWWTQAQDFASFNGVIVVNSNCIAPVQDAYRGRIFTTGMVGIKGIPHITHRHIGMQKDFSEVIALARTLPPPTEAESGPVVPGPMCGFGHNQVCSVINQIARYVESGSIRRFIVVAGEDGRDERREYYTELVKALPADTVILTAGGAKYRFNKLDLGKITGIPRIMDIGQINDAYSIIRIAMELQRALGIRTLDKLPVSFVLSWYEQKTVAVFLALLTLGFKNIRLGPTFPAFFSPGILEVLTRDYGVKPITTPEADAAAMMEGN
;
A
#
# COMPACT_ATOMS: atom_id res chain seq x y z
N MET A 1 22.11 -21.40 -11.73
CA MET A 1 22.78 -20.08 -11.71
C MET A 1 22.58 -19.50 -10.31
N GLU A 2 23.43 -19.93 -9.39
CA GLU A 2 23.43 -19.38 -8.03
C GLU A 2 24.02 -17.98 -8.10
N GLY A 3 23.25 -16.97 -7.68
CA GLY A 3 23.71 -15.60 -7.46
C GLY A 3 23.22 -14.53 -8.44
N SER A 4 22.44 -14.83 -9.48
CA SER A 4 21.84 -13.82 -10.35
C SER A 4 20.33 -13.73 -10.17
N MET A 5 19.79 -12.52 -10.26
CA MET A 5 18.36 -12.23 -10.26
C MET A 5 18.07 -11.11 -11.25
N PHE A 6 16.82 -10.88 -11.59
CA PHE A 6 16.37 -9.64 -12.18
C PHE A 6 15.07 -9.21 -11.53
N CYS A 7 15.05 -8.01 -10.96
CA CYS A 7 13.85 -7.45 -10.34
C CYS A 7 13.82 -5.94 -10.55
N TYR A 8 12.69 -5.40 -11.01
CA TYR A 8 12.46 -3.97 -11.23
C TYR A 8 11.06 -3.52 -10.79
N GLN A 9 10.46 -4.27 -9.86
CA GLN A 9 9.07 -4.09 -9.45
C GLN A 9 8.81 -2.89 -8.53
N CYS A 10 9.86 -2.24 -7.99
CA CYS A 10 9.72 -1.11 -7.07
C CYS A 10 10.53 0.11 -7.53
N GLN A 11 10.26 1.26 -6.90
CA GLN A 11 10.94 2.50 -7.23
C GLN A 11 12.44 2.48 -6.90
N GLU A 12 12.87 1.66 -5.96
CA GLU A 12 14.29 1.53 -5.58
C GLU A 12 15.08 0.59 -6.49
N ALA A 13 14.50 0.12 -7.61
CA ALA A 13 15.22 -0.68 -8.59
C ALA A 13 16.56 -0.02 -8.99
N PHE A 14 17.67 -0.76 -8.93
CA PHE A 14 19.02 -0.22 -9.11
C PHE A 14 19.15 0.54 -10.42
N GLY A 15 19.63 1.79 -10.32
CA GLY A 15 19.79 2.69 -11.48
C GLY A 15 18.50 2.98 -12.25
N ASN A 16 17.33 2.73 -11.68
CA ASN A 16 16.02 2.73 -12.34
C ASN A 16 15.96 1.80 -13.56
N LYS A 17 16.70 0.65 -13.48
CA LYS A 17 16.77 -0.36 -14.54
C LYS A 17 16.44 -1.76 -14.03
N GLY A 18 16.90 -2.10 -12.83
CA GLY A 18 16.67 -3.40 -12.20
C GLY A 18 17.82 -3.86 -11.31
N CYS A 19 17.49 -4.64 -10.30
CA CYS A 19 18.42 -5.30 -9.40
C CYS A 19 18.85 -6.65 -10.02
N THR A 20 20.16 -6.96 -10.02
CA THR A 20 20.69 -8.14 -10.72
C THR A 20 21.45 -9.13 -9.83
N SER A 21 21.88 -8.71 -8.63
CA SER A 21 22.62 -9.55 -7.69
C SER A 21 22.02 -9.57 -6.27
N GLY A 22 21.21 -8.57 -5.96
CA GLY A 22 20.47 -8.42 -4.70
C GLY A 22 19.62 -7.17 -4.77
N GLY A 23 18.47 -7.19 -4.11
CA GLY A 23 17.54 -6.04 -4.03
C GLY A 23 18.08 -4.95 -3.10
N ARG A 24 17.90 -3.68 -3.46
CA ARG A 24 18.15 -2.54 -2.54
C ARG A 24 17.24 -2.58 -1.31
N CYS A 25 16.10 -3.25 -1.42
CA CYS A 25 15.20 -3.57 -0.32
C CYS A 25 15.77 -4.57 0.70
N GLY A 26 16.89 -5.24 0.39
CA GLY A 26 17.48 -6.32 1.19
C GLY A 26 17.10 -7.73 0.72
N GLU A 27 16.37 -7.84 -0.40
CA GLU A 27 15.99 -9.12 -0.97
C GLU A 27 17.20 -9.85 -1.58
N THR A 28 17.30 -11.16 -1.29
CA THR A 28 18.34 -12.01 -1.88
C THR A 28 17.94 -12.48 -3.28
N SER A 29 18.95 -12.87 -4.10
CA SER A 29 18.67 -13.47 -5.40
C SER A 29 17.84 -14.75 -5.29
N GLU A 30 18.04 -15.56 -4.23
CA GLU A 30 17.22 -16.75 -3.97
C GLU A 30 15.76 -16.37 -3.80
N THR A 31 15.46 -15.42 -2.92
CA THR A 31 14.10 -15.00 -2.61
C THR A 31 13.39 -14.39 -3.82
N ALA A 32 14.07 -13.49 -4.55
CA ALA A 32 13.53 -12.88 -5.76
C ALA A 32 13.18 -13.92 -6.84
N ASN A 33 14.09 -14.86 -7.11
CA ASN A 33 13.83 -15.93 -8.07
C ASN A 33 12.70 -16.88 -7.64
N LEU A 34 12.54 -17.10 -6.33
CA LEU A 34 11.42 -17.87 -5.80
C LEU A 34 10.08 -17.13 -5.92
N GLN A 35 10.06 -15.81 -5.75
CA GLN A 35 8.85 -15.02 -5.98
C GLN A 35 8.41 -15.09 -7.45
N GLU A 36 9.34 -14.97 -8.40
CA GLU A 36 9.04 -15.12 -9.83
C GLU A 36 8.55 -16.55 -10.16
N ARG A 37 9.17 -17.58 -9.53
CA ARG A 37 8.69 -18.95 -9.66
C ARG A 37 7.28 -19.12 -9.10
N LEU A 38 6.96 -18.53 -7.95
CA LEU A 38 5.61 -18.56 -7.41
C LEU A 38 4.62 -17.91 -8.39
N ILE A 39 4.95 -16.76 -8.97
CA ILE A 39 4.11 -16.10 -9.98
C ILE A 39 3.91 -17.02 -11.20
N ALA A 40 4.93 -17.72 -11.66
CA ALA A 40 4.82 -18.67 -12.77
C ALA A 40 3.86 -19.85 -12.42
N GLU A 41 3.96 -20.41 -11.23
CA GLU A 41 3.03 -21.47 -10.77
C GLU A 41 1.58 -20.92 -10.66
N LEU A 42 1.39 -19.68 -10.18
CA LEU A 42 0.06 -19.06 -10.13
C LEU A 42 -0.51 -18.80 -11.54
N LYS A 43 0.33 -18.46 -12.51
CA LYS A 43 -0.06 -18.38 -13.93
C LYS A 43 -0.55 -19.74 -14.44
N ALA A 44 0.10 -20.86 -14.08
CA ALA A 44 -0.35 -22.20 -14.45
C ALA A 44 -1.70 -22.56 -13.80
N VAL A 45 -1.88 -22.22 -12.51
CA VAL A 45 -3.16 -22.40 -11.83
C VAL A 45 -4.26 -21.58 -12.53
N ALA A 46 -3.99 -20.34 -12.88
CA ALA A 46 -4.93 -19.45 -13.56
C ALA A 46 -5.31 -19.97 -14.96
N LEU A 47 -4.34 -20.48 -15.75
CA LEU A 47 -4.59 -21.14 -17.03
C LEU A 47 -5.53 -22.33 -16.87
N THR A 48 -5.34 -23.12 -15.82
CA THR A 48 -6.19 -24.30 -15.52
C THR A 48 -7.60 -23.91 -15.12
N LEU A 49 -7.76 -22.78 -14.44
CA LEU A 49 -9.07 -22.30 -13.94
C LEU A 49 -9.85 -21.50 -14.99
N GLU A 50 -9.16 -20.96 -16.00
CA GLU A 50 -9.81 -20.13 -17.02
C GLU A 50 -10.91 -20.92 -17.76
N GLY A 51 -12.10 -20.35 -17.82
CA GLY A 51 -13.27 -20.97 -18.48
C GLY A 51 -13.97 -22.06 -17.67
N ARG A 52 -13.48 -22.44 -16.50
CA ARG A 52 -14.19 -23.36 -15.60
C ARG A 52 -15.34 -22.66 -14.90
N THR A 53 -16.52 -23.24 -14.93
CA THR A 53 -17.72 -22.67 -14.29
C THR A 53 -17.82 -22.94 -12.78
N ASN A 54 -17.07 -23.92 -12.26
CA ASN A 54 -17.13 -24.36 -10.87
C ASN A 54 -15.77 -24.15 -10.17
N VAL A 55 -15.24 -22.92 -10.24
CA VAL A 55 -14.05 -22.57 -9.46
C VAL A 55 -14.45 -22.37 -8.00
N THR A 56 -13.88 -23.17 -7.09
CA THR A 56 -14.09 -22.96 -5.67
C THR A 56 -13.41 -21.67 -5.21
N ARG A 57 -14.04 -20.93 -4.31
CA ARG A 57 -13.47 -19.70 -3.72
C ARG A 57 -12.11 -19.95 -3.06
N GLU A 58 -11.83 -21.18 -2.64
CA GLU A 58 -10.57 -21.56 -2.02
C GLU A 58 -9.38 -21.30 -2.94
N PHE A 59 -9.46 -21.67 -4.23
CA PHE A 59 -8.39 -21.38 -5.19
C PHE A 59 -8.22 -19.89 -5.42
N SER A 60 -9.32 -19.13 -5.49
CA SER A 60 -9.26 -17.69 -5.66
C SER A 60 -8.62 -16.99 -4.45
N ARG A 61 -9.01 -17.37 -3.22
CA ARG A 61 -8.40 -16.89 -1.98
C ARG A 61 -6.91 -17.22 -1.90
N PHE A 62 -6.54 -18.43 -2.33
CA PHE A 62 -5.15 -18.84 -2.41
C PHE A 62 -4.34 -17.96 -3.37
N ILE A 63 -4.84 -17.71 -4.60
CA ILE A 63 -4.17 -16.85 -5.58
C ILE A 63 -3.98 -15.44 -5.02
N VAL A 64 -5.01 -14.84 -4.43
CA VAL A 64 -4.94 -13.51 -3.80
C VAL A 64 -3.87 -13.47 -2.71
N ARG A 65 -3.86 -14.45 -1.81
CA ARG A 65 -2.88 -14.55 -0.74
C ARG A 65 -1.46 -14.72 -1.27
N ALA A 66 -1.27 -15.61 -2.24
CA ALA A 66 0.04 -15.91 -2.81
C ALA A 66 0.60 -14.72 -3.61
N MET A 67 -0.24 -14.02 -4.40
CA MET A 67 0.14 -12.79 -5.08
C MET A 67 0.53 -11.70 -4.09
N SER A 68 -0.23 -11.53 -3.00
CA SER A 68 0.08 -10.54 -1.95
C SER A 68 1.41 -10.83 -1.24
N ALA A 69 1.82 -12.09 -1.13
CA ALA A 69 3.10 -12.47 -0.55
C ALA A 69 4.31 -12.08 -1.43
N THR A 70 4.10 -11.72 -2.70
CA THR A 70 5.16 -11.28 -3.64
C THR A 70 5.25 -9.76 -3.80
N LEU A 71 4.53 -8.98 -2.97
CA LEU A 71 4.70 -7.52 -2.93
C LEU A 71 6.11 -7.15 -2.51
N THR A 72 6.57 -6.00 -2.98
CA THR A 72 7.84 -5.42 -2.54
C THR A 72 7.88 -5.31 -1.01
N ASP A 73 9.05 -5.60 -0.42
CA ASP A 73 9.33 -5.49 1.01
C ASP A 73 8.32 -6.25 1.91
N THR A 74 7.95 -7.46 1.49
CA THR A 74 6.96 -8.26 2.23
C THR A 74 7.56 -9.59 2.73
N ASN A 75 7.96 -10.46 1.84
CA ASN A 75 8.39 -11.81 2.22
C ASN A 75 9.82 -12.11 1.80
N PHE A 76 10.73 -12.00 2.75
CA PHE A 76 12.16 -12.29 2.63
C PHE A 76 12.52 -13.68 3.18
N ASN A 77 11.51 -14.55 3.39
CA ASN A 77 11.73 -15.92 3.88
C ASN A 77 11.51 -16.92 2.75
N PRO A 78 12.60 -17.52 2.19
CA PRO A 78 12.49 -18.49 1.10
C PRO A 78 11.63 -19.71 1.47
N ASP A 79 11.69 -20.18 2.73
CA ASP A 79 10.93 -21.36 3.15
C ASP A 79 9.41 -21.13 3.06
N ARG A 80 8.96 -19.91 3.36
CA ARG A 80 7.54 -19.53 3.24
C ARG A 80 7.11 -19.42 1.78
N ILE A 81 7.98 -18.95 0.89
CA ILE A 81 7.69 -18.89 -0.54
C ILE A 81 7.67 -20.31 -1.14
N TYR A 82 8.57 -21.19 -0.75
CA TYR A 82 8.52 -22.61 -1.11
C TYR A 82 7.20 -23.26 -0.71
N ALA A 83 6.71 -22.98 0.51
CA ALA A 83 5.42 -23.51 0.97
C ALA A 83 4.25 -23.06 0.07
N LEU A 84 4.25 -21.80 -0.41
CA LEU A 84 3.25 -21.29 -1.36
C LEU A 84 3.38 -21.93 -2.75
N ILE A 85 4.61 -22.16 -3.23
CA ILE A 85 4.87 -22.87 -4.49
C ILE A 85 4.33 -24.30 -4.39
N ASP A 86 4.57 -25.00 -3.28
CA ASP A 86 4.07 -26.35 -3.07
C ASP A 86 2.54 -26.38 -2.98
N GLU A 87 1.92 -25.34 -2.41
CA GLU A 87 0.46 -25.19 -2.39
C GLU A 87 -0.09 -24.97 -3.81
N ALA A 88 0.55 -24.16 -4.65
CA ALA A 88 0.18 -23.99 -6.06
C ALA A 88 0.24 -25.33 -6.83
N LYS A 89 1.30 -26.09 -6.61
CA LYS A 89 1.44 -27.42 -7.23
C LYS A 89 0.41 -28.44 -6.71
N ARG A 90 0.01 -28.35 -5.43
CA ARG A 90 -1.11 -29.14 -4.90
C ARG A 90 -2.41 -28.75 -5.56
N ALA A 91 -2.65 -27.44 -5.76
CA ALA A 91 -3.84 -26.96 -6.46
C ALA A 91 -3.93 -27.52 -7.89
N LEU A 92 -2.83 -27.52 -8.67
CA LEU A 92 -2.79 -28.12 -10.00
C LEU A 92 -3.13 -29.62 -9.97
N ARG A 93 -2.57 -30.38 -9.03
CA ARG A 93 -2.91 -31.81 -8.85
C ARG A 93 -4.39 -32.01 -8.49
N THR A 94 -4.94 -31.18 -7.60
CA THR A 94 -6.36 -31.25 -7.20
C THR A 94 -7.29 -30.95 -8.38
N LEU A 95 -6.84 -30.09 -9.30
CA LEU A 95 -7.56 -29.73 -10.51
C LEU A 95 -7.36 -30.74 -11.66
N ASP A 96 -6.61 -31.80 -11.43
CA ASP A 96 -6.24 -32.82 -12.44
C ASP A 96 -5.67 -32.15 -13.71
N SER A 97 -4.66 -31.29 -13.52
CA SER A 97 -4.10 -30.44 -14.57
C SER A 97 -2.67 -30.82 -14.92
N ASP A 98 -2.42 -30.98 -16.22
CA ASP A 98 -1.08 -31.17 -16.81
C ASP A 98 -0.42 -29.85 -17.25
N VAL A 99 -1.05 -28.71 -16.97
CA VAL A 99 -0.51 -27.39 -17.34
C VAL A 99 0.81 -27.15 -16.61
N GLN A 100 1.84 -26.87 -17.39
CA GLN A 100 3.17 -26.53 -16.85
C GLN A 100 3.29 -25.04 -16.60
N ALA A 101 3.98 -24.67 -15.52
CA ALA A 101 4.31 -23.28 -15.25
C ALA A 101 5.21 -22.73 -16.38
N PRO A 102 4.97 -21.50 -16.86
CA PRO A 102 5.87 -20.85 -17.81
C PRO A 102 7.25 -20.59 -17.20
N ASP A 103 8.23 -20.21 -18.03
CA ASP A 103 9.53 -19.79 -17.53
C ASP A 103 9.35 -18.67 -16.51
N PRO A 104 9.87 -18.80 -15.28
CA PRO A 104 9.71 -17.79 -14.24
C PRO A 104 10.51 -16.51 -14.50
N SER A 105 11.53 -16.55 -15.35
CA SER A 105 12.39 -15.39 -15.59
C SER A 105 11.62 -14.27 -16.31
N ILE A 106 11.58 -13.07 -15.71
CA ILE A 106 11.05 -11.86 -16.38
C ILE A 106 11.78 -11.65 -17.74
N LEU A 107 13.06 -11.97 -17.80
CA LEU A 107 13.88 -11.81 -19.01
C LEU A 107 13.64 -12.89 -20.07
N SER A 108 12.83 -13.92 -19.81
CA SER A 108 12.42 -14.90 -20.82
C SER A 108 11.58 -14.27 -21.93
N VAL A 109 10.92 -13.15 -21.66
CA VAL A 109 10.26 -12.31 -22.65
C VAL A 109 11.30 -11.33 -23.21
N GLU A 110 11.85 -11.64 -24.38
CA GLU A 110 12.95 -10.85 -24.97
C GLU A 110 12.51 -9.46 -25.42
N ASP A 111 11.32 -9.36 -26.02
CA ASP A 111 10.77 -8.07 -26.45
C ASP A 111 10.46 -7.17 -25.26
N THR A 112 11.09 -5.99 -25.22
CA THR A 112 11.00 -5.06 -24.10
C THR A 112 9.60 -4.46 -23.97
N GLU A 113 8.89 -4.19 -25.07
CA GLU A 113 7.54 -3.67 -25.04
C GLU A 113 6.58 -4.73 -24.49
N GLU A 114 6.62 -5.95 -25.03
CA GLU A 114 5.80 -7.05 -24.54
C GLU A 114 6.04 -7.33 -23.06
N ARG A 115 7.31 -7.42 -22.66
CA ARG A 115 7.69 -7.59 -21.25
C ARG A 115 7.11 -6.50 -20.36
N SER A 116 7.18 -5.24 -20.79
CA SER A 116 6.66 -4.09 -20.07
C SER A 116 5.14 -4.17 -19.87
N TYR A 117 4.36 -4.53 -20.90
CA TYR A 117 2.92 -4.73 -20.77
C TYR A 117 2.57 -5.87 -19.81
N ARG A 118 3.28 -7.00 -19.87
CA ARG A 118 3.06 -8.15 -18.99
C ARG A 118 3.34 -7.80 -17.54
N GLU A 119 4.48 -7.17 -17.27
CA GLU A 119 4.88 -6.80 -15.91
C GLU A 119 4.01 -5.67 -15.34
N PHE A 120 3.60 -4.70 -16.14
CA PHE A 120 2.67 -3.68 -15.70
C PHE A 120 1.33 -4.28 -15.27
N LEU A 121 0.80 -5.26 -16.02
CA LEU A 121 -0.39 -6.01 -15.64
C LEU A 121 -0.16 -6.80 -14.33
N ILE A 122 0.93 -7.55 -14.22
CA ILE A 122 1.26 -8.34 -13.02
C ILE A 122 1.40 -7.44 -11.79
N TYR A 123 2.06 -6.29 -11.90
CA TYR A 123 2.24 -5.38 -10.76
C TYR A 123 0.93 -4.68 -10.38
N GLY A 124 0.08 -4.36 -11.33
CA GLY A 124 -1.30 -3.93 -11.05
C GLY A 124 -2.09 -5.01 -10.29
N LEU A 125 -1.99 -6.27 -10.73
CA LEU A 125 -2.65 -7.41 -10.05
C LEU A 125 -2.12 -7.63 -8.63
N LYS A 126 -0.81 -7.50 -8.39
CA LYS A 126 -0.25 -7.57 -7.03
C LYS A 126 -0.92 -6.55 -6.11
N GLY A 127 -1.09 -5.30 -6.57
CA GLY A 127 -1.77 -4.26 -5.80
C GLY A 127 -3.26 -4.56 -5.56
N VAL A 128 -3.98 -5.02 -6.58
CA VAL A 128 -5.38 -5.48 -6.44
C VAL A 128 -5.49 -6.60 -5.41
N CYS A 129 -4.63 -7.61 -5.50
CA CYS A 129 -4.62 -8.72 -4.55
C CYS A 129 -4.29 -8.28 -3.13
N ALA A 130 -3.41 -7.29 -2.96
CA ALA A 130 -3.06 -6.76 -1.65
C ALA A 130 -4.26 -6.09 -0.95
N PHE A 131 -5.01 -5.24 -1.64
CA PHE A 131 -6.25 -4.65 -1.11
C PHE A 131 -7.29 -5.74 -0.80
N THR A 132 -7.48 -6.67 -1.73
CA THR A 132 -8.43 -7.79 -1.55
C THR A 132 -8.06 -8.69 -0.38
N PHE A 133 -6.76 -8.92 -0.14
CA PHE A 133 -6.28 -9.74 0.98
C PHE A 133 -6.66 -9.13 2.35
N HIS A 134 -6.56 -7.81 2.49
CA HIS A 134 -6.99 -7.13 3.72
C HIS A 134 -8.51 -7.18 3.91
N ALA A 135 -9.30 -7.02 2.83
CA ALA A 135 -10.76 -7.17 2.89
C ALA A 135 -11.15 -8.61 3.28
N LEU A 136 -10.47 -9.60 2.70
CA LEU A 136 -10.67 -11.02 3.00
C LEU A 136 -10.41 -11.36 4.48
N ALA A 137 -9.44 -10.72 5.12
CA ALA A 137 -9.17 -10.90 6.55
C ALA A 137 -10.38 -10.49 7.43
N LEU A 138 -11.26 -9.63 6.92
CA LEU A 138 -12.50 -9.18 7.53
C LEU A 138 -13.75 -9.93 7.01
N GLY A 139 -13.56 -10.90 6.09
CA GLY A 139 -14.64 -11.72 5.53
C GLY A 139 -15.33 -11.12 4.31
N TYR A 140 -14.79 -10.06 3.72
CA TYR A 140 -15.34 -9.40 2.53
C TYR A 140 -14.67 -9.91 1.26
N GLU A 141 -15.49 -10.27 0.27
CA GLU A 141 -15.08 -10.91 -0.99
C GLU A 141 -15.92 -10.43 -2.17
N ASP A 142 -15.31 -10.32 -3.34
CA ASP A 142 -16.00 -10.02 -4.59
C ASP A 142 -15.54 -10.97 -5.72
N ASN A 143 -16.50 -11.66 -6.32
CA ASN A 143 -16.23 -12.59 -7.43
C ASN A 143 -15.73 -11.87 -8.70
N ALA A 144 -16.07 -10.59 -8.90
CA ALA A 144 -15.56 -9.84 -10.04
C ALA A 144 -14.03 -9.67 -9.96
N ILE A 145 -13.50 -9.45 -8.75
CA ILE A 145 -12.06 -9.38 -8.50
C ILE A 145 -11.42 -10.74 -8.80
N TYR A 146 -11.95 -11.83 -8.24
CA TYR A 146 -11.41 -13.17 -8.42
C TYR A 146 -11.38 -13.60 -9.89
N ASN A 147 -12.50 -13.41 -10.60
CA ASN A 147 -12.60 -13.76 -12.01
C ASN A 147 -11.60 -12.94 -12.87
N PHE A 148 -11.44 -11.66 -12.54
CA PHE A 148 -10.48 -10.82 -13.26
C PHE A 148 -9.03 -11.24 -12.98
N VAL A 149 -8.66 -11.51 -11.74
CA VAL A 149 -7.30 -11.96 -11.38
C VAL A 149 -6.94 -13.24 -12.14
N ILE A 150 -7.83 -14.24 -12.18
CA ILE A 150 -7.62 -15.47 -12.94
C ILE A 150 -7.45 -15.18 -14.43
N LYS A 151 -8.36 -14.40 -15.03
CA LYS A 151 -8.33 -14.01 -16.44
C LYS A 151 -7.02 -13.29 -16.81
N ALA A 152 -6.58 -12.35 -15.98
CA ALA A 152 -5.42 -11.54 -16.25
C ALA A 152 -4.11 -12.31 -16.08
N LEU A 153 -3.99 -13.15 -15.04
CA LEU A 153 -2.86 -14.07 -14.86
C LEU A 153 -2.75 -15.07 -16.02
N SER A 154 -3.89 -15.64 -16.46
CA SER A 154 -3.94 -16.53 -17.61
C SER A 154 -3.48 -15.84 -18.90
N ALA A 155 -3.96 -14.61 -19.15
CA ALA A 155 -3.51 -13.84 -20.32
C ALA A 155 -2.03 -13.49 -20.26
N ALA A 156 -1.50 -13.14 -19.10
CA ALA A 156 -0.08 -12.86 -18.90
C ALA A 156 0.81 -14.10 -19.02
N ALA A 157 0.23 -15.31 -18.91
CA ALA A 157 0.94 -16.58 -19.09
C ALA A 157 1.07 -17.00 -20.55
N LYS A 158 0.13 -16.61 -21.42
CA LYS A 158 0.09 -17.02 -22.83
C LYS A 158 1.09 -16.20 -23.65
N PRO A 159 2.05 -16.84 -24.34
CA PRO A 159 3.07 -16.12 -25.10
C PRO A 159 2.50 -15.37 -26.32
N ASP A 160 1.38 -15.81 -26.84
CA ASP A 160 0.70 -15.25 -28.02
C ASP A 160 -0.37 -14.19 -27.70
N THR A 161 -0.45 -13.72 -26.42
CA THR A 161 -1.38 -12.64 -26.06
C THR A 161 -0.94 -11.32 -26.70
N PRO A 162 -1.75 -10.71 -27.61
CA PRO A 162 -1.36 -9.47 -28.28
C PRO A 162 -1.22 -8.29 -27.32
N HIS A 163 -0.36 -7.32 -27.66
CA HIS A 163 -0.12 -6.10 -26.87
C HIS A 163 -1.41 -5.32 -26.60
N GLU A 164 -2.30 -5.20 -27.60
CA GLU A 164 -3.59 -4.52 -27.46
C GLU A 164 -4.48 -5.21 -26.42
N ARG A 165 -4.40 -6.53 -26.33
CA ARG A 165 -5.15 -7.29 -25.33
C ARG A 165 -4.59 -7.06 -23.94
N LEU A 166 -3.26 -7.03 -23.77
CA LEU A 166 -2.62 -6.71 -22.50
C LEU A 166 -2.96 -5.27 -22.06
N ALA A 167 -2.92 -4.30 -23.00
CA ALA A 167 -3.31 -2.91 -22.72
C ALA A 167 -4.75 -2.80 -22.22
N LEU A 168 -5.70 -3.49 -22.85
CA LEU A 168 -7.09 -3.54 -22.40
C LEU A 168 -7.22 -4.16 -21.00
N LEU A 169 -6.44 -5.20 -20.69
CA LEU A 169 -6.42 -5.81 -19.37
C LEU A 169 -5.81 -4.88 -18.30
N ILE A 170 -4.81 -4.07 -18.65
CA ILE A 170 -4.25 -3.05 -17.74
C ILE A 170 -5.31 -1.99 -17.41
N VAL A 171 -6.08 -1.53 -18.39
CA VAL A 171 -7.21 -0.61 -18.16
C VAL A 171 -8.28 -1.29 -17.29
N GLU A 172 -8.65 -2.54 -17.59
CA GLU A 172 -9.60 -3.30 -16.77
C GLU A 172 -9.08 -3.50 -15.35
N CYS A 173 -7.75 -3.71 -15.17
CA CYS A 173 -7.10 -3.79 -13.86
C CYS A 173 -7.33 -2.53 -13.02
N GLY A 174 -7.27 -1.34 -13.63
CA GLY A 174 -7.58 -0.09 -12.92
C GLY A 174 -9.03 -0.02 -12.43
N ARG A 175 -9.99 -0.48 -13.22
CA ARG A 175 -11.39 -0.60 -12.79
C ARG A 175 -11.55 -1.57 -11.62
N ILE A 176 -10.90 -2.73 -11.70
CA ILE A 176 -10.93 -3.74 -10.63
C ILE A 176 -10.20 -3.25 -9.38
N ALA A 177 -9.12 -2.48 -9.54
CA ALA A 177 -8.43 -1.84 -8.41
C ALA A 177 -9.36 -0.89 -7.64
N SER A 178 -10.19 -0.11 -8.36
CA SER A 178 -11.21 0.73 -7.71
C SER A 178 -12.23 -0.10 -6.93
N ILE A 179 -12.64 -1.28 -7.44
CA ILE A 179 -13.57 -2.20 -6.75
C ILE A 179 -12.88 -2.80 -5.52
N ALA A 180 -11.62 -3.22 -5.63
CA ALA A 180 -10.89 -3.80 -4.51
C ALA A 180 -10.66 -2.79 -3.37
N MET A 181 -10.34 -1.53 -3.72
CA MET A 181 -10.23 -0.45 -2.74
C MET A 181 -11.57 -0.12 -2.09
N ALA A 182 -12.67 -0.10 -2.86
CA ALA A 182 -14.01 0.12 -2.33
C ALA A 182 -14.43 -1.00 -1.37
N LEU A 183 -14.15 -2.26 -1.73
CA LEU A 183 -14.43 -3.42 -0.89
C LEU A 183 -13.66 -3.35 0.44
N LEU A 184 -12.41 -2.92 0.41
CA LEU A 184 -11.62 -2.77 1.62
C LEU A 184 -12.09 -1.60 2.49
N ASP A 185 -12.48 -0.48 1.88
CA ASP A 185 -13.06 0.67 2.58
C ASP A 185 -14.38 0.27 3.30
N GLU A 186 -15.26 -0.47 2.60
CA GLU A 186 -16.48 -1.04 3.18
C GLU A 186 -16.15 -1.98 4.34
N ALA A 187 -15.24 -2.93 4.14
CA ALA A 187 -14.83 -3.88 5.16
C ALA A 187 -14.29 -3.20 6.43
N ASN A 188 -13.42 -2.19 6.27
CA ASN A 188 -12.84 -1.45 7.38
C ASN A 188 -13.90 -0.58 8.10
N THR A 189 -14.73 0.14 7.34
CA THR A 189 -15.71 1.06 7.93
C THR A 189 -16.88 0.34 8.59
N ASP A 190 -17.32 -0.78 8.06
CA ASP A 190 -18.33 -1.63 8.68
C ASP A 190 -17.83 -2.30 9.96
N THR A 191 -16.56 -2.72 9.96
CA THR A 191 -15.97 -3.43 11.12
C THR A 191 -15.54 -2.46 12.21
N TYR A 192 -14.88 -1.35 11.86
CA TYR A 192 -14.20 -0.46 12.81
C TYR A 192 -14.86 0.93 12.95
N GLY A 193 -15.89 1.20 12.15
CA GLY A 193 -16.50 2.52 12.02
C GLY A 193 -15.70 3.43 11.10
N SER A 194 -16.31 4.51 10.64
CA SER A 194 -15.62 5.48 9.78
C SER A 194 -14.56 6.26 10.57
N PRO A 195 -13.36 6.48 10.00
CA PRO A 195 -12.32 7.29 10.64
C PRO A 195 -12.84 8.65 11.09
N THR A 196 -12.41 9.11 12.23
CA THR A 196 -12.80 10.40 12.80
C THR A 196 -11.58 11.26 13.05
N ILE A 197 -11.71 12.56 12.80
CA ILE A 197 -10.62 13.53 12.92
C ILE A 197 -10.12 13.59 14.36
N CYS A 198 -8.83 13.38 14.57
CA CYS A 198 -8.18 13.51 15.87
C CYS A 198 -6.68 13.83 15.72
N HIS A 199 -6.11 14.37 16.77
CA HIS A 199 -4.66 14.42 16.95
C HIS A 199 -4.20 13.08 17.54
N ILE A 200 -3.14 12.50 17.00
CA ILE A 200 -2.58 11.23 17.47
C ILE A 200 -1.35 11.55 18.31
N PRO A 201 -1.32 11.16 19.61
CA PRO A 201 -0.16 11.41 20.48
C PRO A 201 1.04 10.57 20.06
N PHE A 202 2.25 11.07 20.37
CA PHE A 202 3.54 10.43 20.12
C PHE A 202 4.41 10.41 21.38
N GLU A 203 3.81 10.37 22.55
CA GLU A 203 4.48 10.38 23.84
C GLU A 203 4.71 8.94 24.33
N ALA A 204 5.90 8.67 24.84
CA ALA A 204 6.21 7.38 25.46
C ALA A 204 5.50 7.23 26.82
N GLY A 205 4.91 6.07 27.07
CA GLY A 205 4.29 5.69 28.33
C GLY A 205 5.28 5.06 29.32
N HIS A 206 4.73 4.55 30.42
CA HIS A 206 5.52 3.99 31.53
C HIS A 206 5.37 2.47 31.67
N ASN A 207 4.51 1.83 30.86
CA ASN A 207 4.32 0.38 30.87
C ASN A 207 5.23 -0.30 29.84
N PRO A 208 5.56 -1.59 30.01
CA PRO A 208 6.09 -2.41 28.92
C PRO A 208 5.23 -2.26 27.67
N ALA A 209 5.83 -2.35 26.48
CA ALA A 209 5.10 -1.98 25.29
C ALA A 209 5.32 -2.91 24.11
N ILE A 210 4.32 -2.90 23.19
CA ILE A 210 4.37 -3.56 21.89
C ILE A 210 4.17 -2.50 20.81
N LEU A 211 5.03 -2.51 19.79
CA LEU A 211 4.93 -1.65 18.60
C LEU A 211 4.40 -2.49 17.44
N MET A 212 3.22 -2.11 16.91
CA MET A 212 2.64 -2.72 15.73
C MET A 212 2.96 -1.88 14.50
N ALA A 213 3.66 -2.45 13.53
CA ALA A 213 4.00 -1.82 12.25
C ALA A 213 3.34 -2.58 11.09
N GLY A 214 2.85 -1.85 10.09
CA GLY A 214 2.22 -2.40 8.90
C GLY A 214 0.85 -1.80 8.61
N GLN A 215 -0.10 -2.60 8.09
CA GLN A 215 -1.36 -2.08 7.56
C GLN A 215 -2.59 -2.94 7.89
N ASP A 216 -2.41 -4.15 8.45
CA ASP A 216 -3.51 -5.07 8.76
C ASP A 216 -4.17 -4.72 10.10
N LEU A 217 -5.35 -4.08 10.02
CA LEU A 217 -6.10 -3.64 11.19
C LEU A 217 -6.65 -4.82 12.01
N LYS A 218 -6.91 -5.98 11.37
CA LYS A 218 -7.41 -7.16 12.07
C LYS A 218 -6.38 -7.73 13.04
N ASP A 219 -5.12 -7.71 12.66
CA ASP A 219 -4.03 -8.14 13.55
C ASP A 219 -3.89 -7.21 14.76
N LEU A 220 -4.05 -5.89 14.55
CA LEU A 220 -4.01 -4.93 15.65
C LEU A 220 -5.20 -5.14 16.60
N GLU A 221 -6.42 -5.36 16.08
CA GLU A 221 -7.60 -5.65 16.90
C GLU A 221 -7.37 -6.86 17.80
N GLU A 222 -6.88 -7.97 17.22
CA GLU A 222 -6.64 -9.21 17.96
C GLU A 222 -5.53 -9.06 19.01
N LEU A 223 -4.48 -8.28 18.72
CA LEU A 223 -3.47 -7.93 19.71
C LEU A 223 -4.07 -7.09 20.85
N LEU A 224 -4.85 -6.07 20.53
CA LEU A 224 -5.46 -5.19 21.55
C LEU A 224 -6.42 -5.95 22.46
N ILE A 225 -7.21 -6.89 21.93
CA ILE A 225 -8.08 -7.75 22.74
C ILE A 225 -7.24 -8.59 23.71
N GLN A 226 -6.13 -9.18 23.26
CA GLN A 226 -5.29 -10.05 24.08
C GLN A 226 -4.43 -9.28 25.10
N THR A 227 -4.22 -7.99 24.89
CA THR A 227 -3.46 -7.11 25.78
C THR A 227 -4.32 -6.27 26.74
N GLU A 228 -5.66 -6.33 26.63
CA GLU A 228 -6.60 -5.43 27.35
C GLU A 228 -6.38 -5.41 28.88
N HIS A 229 -5.95 -6.54 29.46
CA HIS A 229 -5.68 -6.65 30.91
C HIS A 229 -4.24 -7.04 31.21
N ALA A 230 -3.31 -6.77 30.30
CA ALA A 230 -1.93 -7.25 30.40
C ALA A 230 -0.96 -6.26 31.04
N GLU A 231 -1.41 -5.03 31.33
CA GLU A 231 -0.57 -3.89 31.77
C GLU A 231 0.56 -3.59 30.75
N ILE A 232 0.24 -3.73 29.46
CA ILE A 232 1.12 -3.49 28.32
C ILE A 232 0.50 -2.37 27.46
N ASP A 233 1.30 -1.38 27.11
CA ASP A 233 0.90 -0.35 26.16
C ASP A 233 1.14 -0.80 24.72
N VAL A 234 0.28 -0.42 23.79
CA VAL A 234 0.42 -0.70 22.35
C VAL A 234 0.61 0.61 21.60
N TYR A 235 1.57 0.63 20.70
CA TYR A 235 1.90 1.75 19.82
C TYR A 235 1.79 1.33 18.36
N THR A 236 1.56 2.30 17.48
CA THR A 236 1.48 2.10 16.04
C THR A 236 2.64 2.78 15.34
N HIS A 237 3.18 2.15 14.28
CA HIS A 237 4.27 2.69 13.48
C HIS A 237 3.89 2.73 11.99
N GLY A 238 4.38 3.75 11.29
CA GLY A 238 4.13 3.89 9.85
C GLY A 238 2.65 3.96 9.52
N ASP A 239 2.21 3.24 8.54
CA ASP A 239 0.82 3.25 8.07
C ASP A 239 -0.20 2.79 9.13
N MET A 240 0.23 1.98 10.11
CA MET A 240 -0.64 1.56 11.22
C MET A 240 -1.12 2.75 12.08
N LEU A 241 -0.47 3.91 11.99
CA LEU A 241 -0.88 5.14 12.69
C LEU A 241 -2.38 5.44 12.50
N THR A 242 -2.90 5.19 11.32
CA THR A 242 -4.31 5.46 10.96
C THR A 242 -5.31 4.69 11.82
N ALA A 243 -4.94 3.54 12.38
CA ALA A 243 -5.79 2.77 13.27
C ALA A 243 -6.34 3.62 14.43
N ASN A 244 -5.54 4.58 14.94
CA ASN A 244 -5.94 5.48 16.02
C ASN A 244 -7.14 6.37 15.65
N THR A 245 -7.49 6.51 14.39
CA THR A 245 -8.61 7.32 13.92
C THR A 245 -9.92 6.55 13.84
N TYR A 246 -9.89 5.23 13.83
CA TYR A 246 -11.07 4.38 13.76
C TYR A 246 -11.75 4.25 15.13
N PRO A 247 -13.08 4.48 15.25
CA PRO A 247 -13.79 4.49 16.54
C PRO A 247 -13.65 3.20 17.34
N ALA A 248 -13.63 2.03 16.68
CA ALA A 248 -13.53 0.74 17.36
C ALA A 248 -12.25 0.57 18.18
N PHE A 249 -11.14 1.19 17.76
CA PHE A 249 -9.88 1.09 18.49
C PHE A 249 -9.79 2.04 19.71
N ARG A 250 -10.60 3.09 19.73
CA ARG A 250 -10.61 4.05 20.86
C ARG A 250 -11.14 3.47 22.18
N ARG A 251 -11.80 2.32 22.12
CA ARG A 251 -12.23 1.60 23.33
C ARG A 251 -11.06 1.01 24.12
N PHE A 252 -9.88 0.92 23.52
CA PHE A 252 -8.70 0.34 24.15
C PHE A 252 -7.78 1.45 24.72
N PRO A 253 -7.84 1.75 26.04
CA PRO A 253 -7.07 2.85 26.64
C PRO A 253 -5.56 2.61 26.64
N HIS A 254 -5.13 1.37 26.41
CA HIS A 254 -3.73 0.98 26.28
C HIS A 254 -3.19 1.11 24.84
N LEU A 255 -4.01 1.47 23.86
CA LEU A 255 -3.53 1.98 22.56
C LEU A 255 -3.13 3.45 22.76
N LYS A 256 -1.82 3.72 22.78
CA LYS A 256 -1.28 5.02 23.22
C LYS A 256 -1.09 6.03 22.08
N GLY A 257 -0.97 5.57 20.84
CA GLY A 257 -0.77 6.44 19.70
C GLY A 257 0.34 5.96 18.77
N GLY A 258 1.06 6.91 18.16
CA GLY A 258 2.15 6.63 17.23
C GLY A 258 3.52 6.60 17.91
N TYR A 259 4.47 5.93 17.24
CA TYR A 259 5.88 5.95 17.59
C TYR A 259 6.73 6.00 16.31
N GLY A 260 7.70 6.89 16.26
CA GLY A 260 8.60 7.00 15.10
C GLY A 260 7.97 7.68 13.88
N GLY A 261 8.35 7.23 12.69
CA GLY A 261 8.01 7.87 11.43
C GLY A 261 7.56 6.92 10.32
N SER A 262 8.11 7.15 9.14
CA SER A 262 7.86 6.32 7.95
C SER A 262 8.58 4.96 8.05
N TRP A 263 8.17 4.00 7.23
CA TRP A 263 8.75 2.65 7.25
C TRP A 263 10.28 2.63 7.05
N TRP A 264 10.84 3.54 6.27
CA TRP A 264 12.28 3.56 6.03
C TRP A 264 13.11 4.03 7.24
N THR A 265 12.47 4.66 8.26
CA THR A 265 13.11 5.00 9.55
C THR A 265 13.07 3.87 10.57
N GLN A 266 12.47 2.71 10.24
CA GLN A 266 12.32 1.56 11.13
C GLN A 266 13.63 1.12 11.80
N ALA A 267 14.75 1.18 11.09
CA ALA A 267 16.04 0.78 11.67
C ALA A 267 16.37 1.57 12.94
N GLN A 268 16.10 2.88 12.95
CA GLN A 268 16.33 3.78 14.07
C GLN A 268 15.19 3.70 15.09
N ASP A 269 13.95 3.79 14.63
CA ASP A 269 12.75 3.78 15.46
C ASP A 269 12.63 2.46 16.24
N PHE A 270 12.89 1.32 15.59
CA PHE A 270 12.82 0.00 16.22
C PHE A 270 14.00 -0.24 17.19
N ALA A 271 15.17 0.34 16.91
CA ALA A 271 16.30 0.27 17.82
C ALA A 271 16.04 1.05 19.12
N SER A 272 15.44 2.24 19.02
CA SER A 272 15.12 3.10 20.16
C SER A 272 13.86 2.65 20.93
N PHE A 273 12.93 1.90 20.31
CA PHE A 273 11.77 1.33 20.97
C PHE A 273 12.18 0.12 21.81
N ASN A 274 12.17 0.22 23.12
CA ASN A 274 12.64 -0.83 24.02
C ASN A 274 11.72 -2.07 24.11
N GLY A 275 10.47 -1.96 23.67
CA GLY A 275 9.47 -3.04 23.72
C GLY A 275 9.58 -4.04 22.56
N VAL A 276 8.59 -4.92 22.45
CA VAL A 276 8.46 -5.90 21.36
C VAL A 276 7.90 -5.24 20.12
N ILE A 277 8.38 -5.67 18.96
CA ILE A 277 7.94 -5.19 17.65
C ILE A 277 7.20 -6.30 16.91
N VAL A 278 6.05 -6.00 16.34
CA VAL A 278 5.28 -6.90 15.47
C VAL A 278 5.06 -6.24 14.11
N VAL A 279 5.45 -6.92 13.03
CA VAL A 279 5.27 -6.43 11.66
C VAL A 279 4.29 -7.33 10.93
N ASN A 280 3.24 -6.74 10.33
CA ASN A 280 2.13 -7.50 9.77
C ASN A 280 1.83 -7.27 8.28
N SER A 281 2.54 -6.37 7.61
CA SER A 281 2.30 -6.03 6.21
C SER A 281 3.60 -5.55 5.55
N ASN A 282 3.54 -5.22 4.25
CA ASN A 282 4.68 -4.78 3.46
C ASN A 282 5.34 -3.48 3.98
N CYS A 283 6.44 -3.07 3.33
CA CYS A 283 7.28 -1.95 3.71
C CYS A 283 8.01 -2.21 5.03
N ILE A 284 8.82 -3.27 5.06
CA ILE A 284 9.73 -3.56 6.17
C ILE A 284 11.19 -3.31 5.75
N ALA A 285 11.89 -2.54 6.59
CA ALA A 285 13.33 -2.36 6.44
C ALA A 285 14.11 -3.60 6.89
N PRO A 286 15.34 -3.83 6.37
CA PRO A 286 16.19 -4.92 6.83
C PRO A 286 16.40 -4.91 8.35
N VAL A 287 16.19 -6.06 8.99
CA VAL A 287 16.23 -6.20 10.45
C VAL A 287 17.65 -6.02 10.97
N GLN A 288 17.81 -5.12 11.95
CA GLN A 288 19.07 -4.85 12.62
C GLN A 288 19.25 -5.75 13.85
N ASP A 289 20.52 -6.02 14.23
CA ASP A 289 20.84 -6.85 15.39
C ASP A 289 20.35 -6.24 16.71
N ALA A 290 20.24 -4.91 16.79
CA ALA A 290 19.79 -4.17 17.97
C ALA A 290 18.37 -4.57 18.44
N TYR A 291 17.52 -5.04 17.55
CA TYR A 291 16.14 -5.45 17.88
C TYR A 291 15.75 -6.83 17.36
N ARG A 292 16.70 -7.59 16.79
CA ARG A 292 16.45 -8.93 16.25
C ARG A 292 15.82 -9.91 17.26
N GLY A 293 16.19 -9.81 18.51
CA GLY A 293 15.68 -10.68 19.60
C GLY A 293 14.27 -10.31 20.09
N ARG A 294 13.68 -9.22 19.60
CA ARG A 294 12.37 -8.73 20.07
C ARG A 294 11.45 -8.28 18.93
N ILE A 295 11.68 -8.77 17.72
CA ILE A 295 10.81 -8.56 16.56
C ILE A 295 10.14 -9.85 16.13
N PHE A 296 8.87 -9.77 15.78
CA PHE A 296 8.03 -10.84 15.24
C PHE A 296 7.43 -10.39 13.91
N THR A 297 7.16 -11.35 13.04
CA THR A 297 6.43 -11.14 11.81
C THR A 297 5.09 -11.87 11.85
N THR A 298 4.11 -11.39 11.10
CA THR A 298 2.82 -12.06 10.92
C THR A 298 2.23 -11.75 9.55
N GLY A 299 1.12 -12.39 9.18
CA GLY A 299 0.47 -12.17 7.88
C GLY A 299 1.33 -12.60 6.70
N MET A 300 1.46 -11.71 5.72
CA MET A 300 2.28 -11.95 4.52
C MET A 300 3.77 -11.70 4.76
N VAL A 301 4.12 -10.94 5.78
CA VAL A 301 5.52 -10.63 6.11
C VAL A 301 6.25 -11.89 6.56
N GLY A 302 7.42 -12.11 6.03
CA GLY A 302 8.30 -13.21 6.42
C GLY A 302 9.76 -12.82 6.33
N ILE A 303 10.53 -13.09 7.38
CA ILE A 303 11.96 -12.84 7.42
C ILE A 303 12.65 -14.09 7.95
N LYS A 304 13.68 -14.58 7.26
CA LYS A 304 14.41 -15.78 7.67
C LYS A 304 15.04 -15.58 9.05
N GLY A 305 14.76 -16.52 9.95
CA GLY A 305 15.30 -16.49 11.32
C GLY A 305 14.60 -15.54 12.30
N ILE A 306 13.49 -14.92 11.89
CA ILE A 306 12.61 -14.14 12.77
C ILE A 306 11.36 -14.96 13.09
N PRO A 307 10.92 -15.01 14.37
CA PRO A 307 9.70 -15.70 14.76
C PRO A 307 8.49 -15.17 13.98
N HIS A 308 7.62 -16.10 13.55
CA HIS A 308 6.44 -15.78 12.77
C HIS A 308 5.16 -16.28 13.46
N ILE A 309 4.26 -15.35 13.74
CA ILE A 309 2.94 -15.65 14.27
C ILE A 309 2.08 -16.22 13.12
N THR A 310 1.62 -17.45 13.29
CA THR A 310 0.92 -18.21 12.26
C THR A 310 -0.40 -17.56 11.83
N HIS A 311 -0.90 -17.95 10.66
CA HIS A 311 -2.19 -17.50 10.16
C HIS A 311 -3.35 -17.94 11.09
N ARG A 312 -4.45 -17.18 11.02
CA ARG A 312 -5.71 -17.55 11.67
C ARG A 312 -6.22 -18.89 11.12
N HIS A 313 -6.60 -19.78 12.02
CA HIS A 313 -7.51 -20.86 11.64
C HIS A 313 -8.95 -20.33 11.58
N ILE A 314 -9.80 -20.97 10.80
CA ILE A 314 -11.21 -20.57 10.64
C ILE A 314 -11.88 -20.46 12.03
N GLY A 315 -12.42 -19.27 12.32
CA GLY A 315 -13.09 -18.99 13.60
C GLY A 315 -12.18 -18.76 14.80
N MET A 316 -10.85 -18.71 14.62
CA MET A 316 -9.88 -18.45 15.69
C MET A 316 -9.12 -17.13 15.44
N GLN A 317 -8.71 -16.49 16.54
CA GLN A 317 -7.77 -15.36 16.51
C GLN A 317 -6.32 -15.86 16.36
N LYS A 318 -5.42 -14.99 15.93
CA LYS A 318 -3.97 -15.24 16.04
C LYS A 318 -3.58 -15.30 17.52
N ASP A 319 -2.56 -16.07 17.82
CA ASP A 319 -2.00 -16.19 19.18
C ASP A 319 -0.81 -15.24 19.35
N PHE A 320 -0.99 -14.19 20.17
CA PHE A 320 0.06 -13.23 20.53
C PHE A 320 0.66 -13.51 21.91
N SER A 321 0.41 -14.67 22.52
CA SER A 321 0.87 -15.01 23.86
C SER A 321 2.40 -14.90 24.04
N GLU A 322 3.18 -15.32 23.04
CA GLU A 322 4.65 -15.25 23.06
C GLU A 322 5.13 -13.79 23.01
N VAL A 323 4.48 -12.94 22.18
CA VAL A 323 4.74 -11.50 22.11
C VAL A 323 4.46 -10.82 23.45
N ILE A 324 3.33 -11.14 24.06
CA ILE A 324 2.89 -10.60 25.35
C ILE A 324 3.83 -11.04 26.47
N ALA A 325 4.21 -12.32 26.48
CA ALA A 325 5.14 -12.86 27.47
C ALA A 325 6.51 -12.16 27.40
N LEU A 326 7.03 -11.96 26.19
CA LEU A 326 8.30 -11.26 26.00
C LEU A 326 8.18 -9.78 26.40
N ALA A 327 7.10 -9.09 26.03
CA ALA A 327 6.91 -7.68 26.36
C ALA A 327 6.97 -7.41 27.86
N ARG A 328 6.39 -8.29 28.68
CA ARG A 328 6.43 -8.18 30.15
C ARG A 328 7.84 -8.23 30.77
N THR A 329 8.82 -8.73 30.03
CA THR A 329 10.22 -8.82 30.49
C THR A 329 11.07 -7.62 30.08
N LEU A 330 10.53 -6.73 29.24
CA LEU A 330 11.24 -5.60 28.70
C LEU A 330 10.89 -4.30 29.43
N PRO A 331 11.79 -3.30 29.44
CA PRO A 331 11.50 -2.00 30.03
C PRO A 331 10.44 -1.22 29.19
N PRO A 332 9.83 -0.18 29.77
CA PRO A 332 9.00 0.75 29.02
C PRO A 332 9.73 1.37 27.82
N PRO A 333 9.00 1.86 26.80
CA PRO A 333 9.61 2.54 25.67
C PRO A 333 10.25 3.85 26.12
N THR A 334 11.31 4.26 25.40
CA THR A 334 11.84 5.62 25.45
C THR A 334 11.22 6.46 24.34
N GLU A 335 11.34 7.79 24.44
CA GLU A 335 10.93 8.69 23.34
C GLU A 335 11.68 8.33 22.05
N ALA A 336 11.01 8.43 20.91
CA ALA A 336 11.64 8.25 19.62
C ALA A 336 12.72 9.34 19.39
N GLU A 337 13.78 9.00 18.64
CA GLU A 337 14.85 9.97 18.32
C GLU A 337 14.32 11.25 17.67
N SER A 338 13.21 11.15 16.92
CA SER A 338 12.53 12.31 16.33
C SER A 338 11.89 13.25 17.37
N GLY A 339 11.92 12.85 18.66
CA GLY A 339 11.30 13.57 19.77
C GLY A 339 9.76 13.49 19.77
N PRO A 340 9.12 13.92 20.87
CA PRO A 340 7.67 13.99 20.94
C PRO A 340 7.13 15.05 19.96
N VAL A 341 6.03 14.76 19.30
CA VAL A 341 5.32 15.69 18.43
C VAL A 341 4.06 16.17 19.16
N VAL A 342 4.05 17.43 19.60
CA VAL A 342 2.94 18.00 20.37
C VAL A 342 2.45 19.30 19.73
N PRO A 343 1.16 19.42 19.36
CA PRO A 343 0.23 18.29 19.24
C PRO A 343 0.66 17.33 18.14
N GLY A 344 0.35 16.04 18.29
CA GLY A 344 0.61 15.07 17.23
C GLY A 344 -0.13 15.39 15.92
N PRO A 345 0.20 14.73 14.81
CA PRO A 345 -0.42 15.02 13.52
C PRO A 345 -1.94 14.83 13.59
N MET A 346 -2.65 15.67 12.85
CA MET A 346 -4.11 15.58 12.72
C MET A 346 -4.45 14.61 11.58
N CYS A 347 -5.11 13.50 11.90
CA CYS A 347 -5.47 12.44 10.97
C CYS A 347 -6.97 12.15 11.01
N GLY A 348 -7.46 11.25 10.12
CA GLY A 348 -8.84 10.77 10.14
C GLY A 348 -9.79 11.54 9.23
N PHE A 349 -9.27 12.23 8.20
CA PHE A 349 -10.07 12.91 7.17
C PHE A 349 -10.62 11.93 6.12
N GLY A 350 -11.14 10.78 6.57
CA GLY A 350 -11.83 9.83 5.69
C GLY A 350 -13.02 10.47 4.95
N HIS A 351 -13.45 9.85 3.85
CA HIS A 351 -14.49 10.43 2.99
C HIS A 351 -15.77 10.81 3.75
N ASN A 352 -16.19 10.02 4.75
CA ASN A 352 -17.39 10.34 5.54
C ASN A 352 -17.28 11.67 6.30
N GLN A 353 -16.07 11.99 6.80
CA GLN A 353 -15.82 13.28 7.48
C GLN A 353 -15.82 14.44 6.48
N VAL A 354 -15.08 14.31 5.38
CA VAL A 354 -14.95 15.37 4.37
C VAL A 354 -16.25 15.58 3.61
N CYS A 355 -16.95 14.50 3.22
CA CYS A 355 -18.22 14.59 2.49
C CYS A 355 -19.36 15.17 3.35
N SER A 356 -19.31 15.05 4.69
CA SER A 356 -20.30 15.69 5.57
C SER A 356 -20.34 17.22 5.43
N VAL A 357 -19.23 17.82 5.00
CA VAL A 357 -19.09 19.27 4.78
C VAL A 357 -18.84 19.63 3.30
N ILE A 358 -19.08 18.72 2.38
CA ILE A 358 -18.70 18.87 0.95
C ILE A 358 -19.37 20.09 0.28
N ASN A 359 -20.64 20.40 0.63
CA ASN A 359 -21.33 21.56 0.11
C ASN A 359 -20.70 22.88 0.62
N GLN A 360 -20.13 22.90 1.82
CA GLN A 360 -19.38 24.04 2.32
C GLN A 360 -18.05 24.18 1.58
N ILE A 361 -17.35 23.06 1.38
CA ILE A 361 -16.12 23.01 0.58
C ILE A 361 -16.38 23.51 -0.84
N ALA A 362 -17.47 23.06 -1.49
CA ALA A 362 -17.85 23.51 -2.83
C ALA A 362 -18.04 25.04 -2.88
N ARG A 363 -18.73 25.64 -1.90
CA ARG A 363 -18.87 27.10 -1.81
C ARG A 363 -17.51 27.82 -1.67
N TYR A 364 -16.55 27.25 -0.94
CA TYR A 364 -15.21 27.82 -0.84
C TYR A 364 -14.42 27.71 -2.15
N VAL A 365 -14.66 26.69 -2.94
CA VAL A 365 -14.12 26.57 -4.31
C VAL A 365 -14.76 27.62 -5.21
N GLU A 366 -16.07 27.75 -5.21
CA GLU A 366 -16.84 28.73 -6.03
C GLU A 366 -16.46 30.17 -5.69
N SER A 367 -16.21 30.48 -4.42
CA SER A 367 -15.77 31.81 -3.97
C SER A 367 -14.29 32.10 -4.24
N GLY A 368 -13.51 31.09 -4.67
CA GLY A 368 -12.06 31.20 -4.85
C GLY A 368 -11.25 31.16 -3.54
N SER A 369 -11.90 30.95 -2.39
CA SER A 369 -11.20 30.77 -1.10
C SER A 369 -10.35 29.51 -1.08
N ILE A 370 -10.80 28.43 -1.72
CA ILE A 370 -10.00 27.24 -2.06
C ILE A 370 -9.85 27.21 -3.57
N ARG A 371 -8.66 27.44 -4.05
CA ARG A 371 -8.37 27.46 -5.49
C ARG A 371 -8.19 26.07 -6.06
N ARG A 372 -7.54 25.17 -5.30
CA ARG A 372 -7.21 23.82 -5.77
C ARG A 372 -6.95 22.84 -4.62
N PHE A 373 -7.25 21.58 -4.89
CA PHE A 373 -6.81 20.45 -4.08
C PHE A 373 -5.58 19.81 -4.72
N ILE A 374 -4.56 19.55 -3.94
CA ILE A 374 -3.36 18.82 -4.36
C ILE A 374 -3.32 17.50 -3.60
N VAL A 375 -3.42 16.40 -4.32
CA VAL A 375 -3.28 15.05 -3.74
C VAL A 375 -1.80 14.69 -3.78
N VAL A 376 -1.16 14.62 -2.62
CA VAL A 376 0.21 14.13 -2.43
C VAL A 376 0.10 12.81 -1.68
N ALA A 377 0.08 11.69 -2.39
CA ALA A 377 -0.24 10.38 -1.81
C ALA A 377 0.69 9.28 -2.32
N GLY A 378 0.66 8.13 -1.66
CA GLY A 378 1.48 6.97 -1.93
C GLY A 378 2.48 6.71 -0.81
N GLU A 379 3.54 5.97 -1.11
CA GLU A 379 4.49 5.53 -0.09
C GLU A 379 5.74 6.44 -0.04
N ASP A 380 6.39 6.44 1.13
CA ASP A 380 7.70 7.04 1.31
C ASP A 380 8.81 6.04 0.93
N GLY A 381 10.08 6.41 1.09
CA GLY A 381 11.24 5.56 0.83
C GLY A 381 12.56 6.27 1.12
N ARG A 382 13.66 5.54 0.93
CA ARG A 382 15.02 5.99 1.27
C ARG A 382 15.64 6.97 0.27
N ASP A 383 15.03 7.12 -0.91
CA ASP A 383 15.57 7.98 -1.98
C ASP A 383 15.53 9.45 -1.56
N GLU A 384 16.69 10.13 -1.55
CA GLU A 384 16.80 11.52 -1.14
C GLU A 384 15.95 12.46 -2.01
N ARG A 385 15.68 12.11 -3.26
CA ARG A 385 14.79 12.89 -4.15
C ARG A 385 13.36 12.99 -3.62
N ARG A 386 12.96 12.18 -2.64
CA ARG A 386 11.66 12.28 -1.99
C ARG A 386 11.51 13.51 -1.10
N GLU A 387 12.60 14.25 -0.81
CA GLU A 387 12.51 15.57 -0.20
C GLU A 387 11.70 16.55 -1.06
N TYR A 388 11.59 16.28 -2.37
CA TYR A 388 10.70 16.97 -3.28
C TYR A 388 9.27 17.14 -2.71
N TYR A 389 8.71 16.13 -2.03
CA TYR A 389 7.34 16.21 -1.50
C TYR A 389 7.21 17.21 -0.36
N THR A 390 8.24 17.33 0.50
CA THR A 390 8.32 18.37 1.54
C THR A 390 8.36 19.75 0.91
N GLU A 391 9.26 19.95 -0.05
CA GLU A 391 9.46 21.24 -0.70
C GLU A 391 8.27 21.63 -1.60
N LEU A 392 7.65 20.67 -2.27
CA LEU A 392 6.41 20.91 -3.02
C LEU A 392 5.31 21.46 -2.11
N VAL A 393 5.07 20.80 -0.98
CA VAL A 393 4.03 21.20 -0.02
C VAL A 393 4.29 22.61 0.54
N LYS A 394 5.55 22.97 0.77
CA LYS A 394 5.95 24.34 1.16
C LYS A 394 5.76 25.38 0.04
N ALA A 395 5.95 24.97 -1.22
CA ALA A 395 5.82 25.85 -2.38
C ALA A 395 4.37 26.12 -2.79
N LEU A 396 3.40 25.31 -2.32
CA LEU A 396 1.99 25.48 -2.66
C LEU A 396 1.41 26.76 -2.05
N PRO A 397 0.63 27.54 -2.82
CA PRO A 397 -0.04 28.74 -2.34
C PRO A 397 -0.98 28.51 -1.15
N ALA A 398 -1.25 29.55 -0.37
CA ALA A 398 -2.05 29.48 0.84
C ALA A 398 -3.53 29.14 0.60
N ASP A 399 -4.01 29.25 -0.64
CA ASP A 399 -5.36 28.92 -1.10
C ASP A 399 -5.51 27.46 -1.60
N THR A 400 -4.54 26.58 -1.25
CA THR A 400 -4.56 25.16 -1.60
C THR A 400 -4.82 24.27 -0.39
N VAL A 401 -5.62 23.21 -0.58
CA VAL A 401 -5.81 22.11 0.35
C VAL A 401 -5.05 20.88 -0.15
N ILE A 402 -4.34 20.21 0.74
CA ILE A 402 -3.55 19.02 0.47
C ILE A 402 -4.28 17.81 1.03
N LEU A 403 -4.57 16.83 0.17
CA LEU A 403 -5.08 15.53 0.56
C LEU A 403 -3.93 14.52 0.52
N THR A 404 -3.81 13.69 1.55
CA THR A 404 -2.74 12.68 1.60
C THR A 404 -3.25 11.34 2.13
N ALA A 405 -2.69 10.24 1.58
CA ALA A 405 -2.87 8.87 2.06
C ALA A 405 -1.58 8.07 1.81
N GLY A 406 -1.24 7.19 2.74
CA GLY A 406 -0.01 6.38 2.71
C GLY A 406 1.19 7.08 3.32
N GLY A 407 2.35 6.45 3.25
CA GLY A 407 3.59 6.86 3.93
C GLY A 407 4.19 8.20 3.49
N ALA A 408 3.88 8.69 2.29
CA ALA A 408 4.37 9.97 1.78
C ALA A 408 4.09 11.16 2.72
N LYS A 409 3.00 11.08 3.50
CA LYS A 409 2.61 12.10 4.49
C LYS A 409 3.70 12.42 5.51
N TYR A 410 4.55 11.45 5.86
CA TYR A 410 5.61 11.63 6.85
C TYR A 410 6.67 12.67 6.45
N ARG A 411 6.73 13.04 5.16
CA ARG A 411 7.59 14.12 4.65
C ARG A 411 7.08 15.51 5.04
N PHE A 412 5.78 15.66 5.34
CA PHE A 412 5.19 16.99 5.57
C PHE A 412 4.10 17.05 6.65
N ASN A 413 3.69 15.94 7.26
CA ASN A 413 2.62 15.92 8.26
C ASN A 413 2.95 16.65 9.57
N LYS A 414 4.22 17.00 9.78
CA LYS A 414 4.68 17.83 10.91
C LYS A 414 4.67 19.35 10.59
N LEU A 415 4.37 19.73 9.33
CA LEU A 415 4.29 21.14 8.94
C LEU A 415 2.96 21.75 9.40
N ASP A 416 3.02 22.89 10.04
CA ASP A 416 1.83 23.71 10.29
C ASP A 416 1.61 24.66 9.12
N LEU A 417 0.69 24.33 8.23
CA LEU A 417 0.30 25.17 7.09
C LEU A 417 -0.94 26.02 7.40
N GLY A 418 -1.50 25.92 8.60
CA GLY A 418 -2.70 26.65 9.00
C GLY A 418 -4.00 26.12 8.39
N LYS A 419 -5.00 27.00 8.30
CA LYS A 419 -6.37 26.66 7.87
C LYS A 419 -6.88 27.65 6.84
N ILE A 420 -7.73 27.22 5.93
CA ILE A 420 -8.51 28.06 5.01
C ILE A 420 -9.95 28.04 5.48
N THR A 421 -10.49 29.19 5.90
CA THR A 421 -11.89 29.31 6.37
C THR A 421 -12.29 28.27 7.42
N GLY A 422 -11.34 27.87 8.28
CA GLY A 422 -11.54 26.84 9.32
C GLY A 422 -11.18 25.41 8.88
N ILE A 423 -10.96 25.15 7.59
CA ILE A 423 -10.56 23.84 7.06
C ILE A 423 -9.03 23.74 7.12
N PRO A 424 -8.45 22.69 7.72
CA PRO A 424 -7.00 22.45 7.70
C PRO A 424 -6.48 22.34 6.27
N ARG A 425 -5.31 22.90 6.00
CA ARG A 425 -4.68 22.80 4.68
C ARG A 425 -4.12 21.41 4.39
N ILE A 426 -3.74 20.64 5.40
CA ILE A 426 -3.37 19.23 5.27
C ILE A 426 -4.50 18.39 5.82
N MET A 427 -5.05 17.50 4.99
CA MET A 427 -6.04 16.49 5.36
C MET A 427 -5.42 15.10 5.19
N ASP A 428 -4.96 14.52 6.28
CA ASP A 428 -4.48 13.13 6.32
C ASP A 428 -5.67 12.18 6.36
N ILE A 429 -5.91 11.52 5.24
CA ILE A 429 -7.01 10.58 5.04
C ILE A 429 -6.73 9.26 5.74
N GLY A 430 -5.47 8.77 5.68
CA GLY A 430 -5.09 7.52 6.30
C GLY A 430 -3.92 6.83 5.62
N GLN A 431 -3.88 5.51 5.73
CA GLN A 431 -2.90 4.65 5.06
C GLN A 431 -3.22 4.51 3.56
N ILE A 432 -2.34 3.85 2.80
CA ILE A 432 -2.61 3.58 1.38
C ILE A 432 -3.88 2.73 1.18
N ASN A 433 -4.24 1.89 2.15
CA ASN A 433 -5.48 1.11 2.14
C ASN A 433 -6.75 1.99 2.25
N ASP A 434 -6.62 3.23 2.71
CA ASP A 434 -7.72 4.22 2.80
C ASP A 434 -7.81 5.11 1.54
N ALA A 435 -7.00 4.86 0.50
CA ALA A 435 -6.92 5.70 -0.70
C ALA A 435 -8.25 5.82 -1.46
N TYR A 436 -9.19 4.87 -1.28
CA TYR A 436 -10.54 4.97 -1.84
C TYR A 436 -11.27 6.24 -1.40
N SER A 437 -11.00 6.72 -0.18
CA SER A 437 -11.56 7.97 0.32
C SER A 437 -11.24 9.18 -0.57
N ILE A 438 -10.05 9.24 -1.19
CA ILE A 438 -9.68 10.31 -2.14
C ILE A 438 -10.61 10.28 -3.35
N ILE A 439 -10.87 9.09 -3.89
CA ILE A 439 -11.79 8.89 -5.02
C ILE A 439 -13.21 9.34 -4.64
N ARG A 440 -13.70 8.93 -3.47
CA ARG A 440 -15.04 9.30 -2.98
C ARG A 440 -15.18 10.80 -2.78
N ILE A 441 -14.19 11.44 -2.17
CA ILE A 441 -14.17 12.90 -1.96
C ILE A 441 -14.20 13.62 -3.31
N ALA A 442 -13.41 13.18 -4.28
CA ALA A 442 -13.38 13.77 -5.62
C ALA A 442 -14.74 13.62 -6.35
N MET A 443 -15.38 12.45 -6.27
CA MET A 443 -16.69 12.20 -6.87
C MET A 443 -17.79 13.05 -6.21
N GLU A 444 -17.79 13.17 -4.89
CA GLU A 444 -18.78 14.02 -4.19
C GLU A 444 -18.53 15.51 -4.45
N LEU A 445 -17.28 15.94 -4.54
CA LEU A 445 -16.93 17.32 -4.93
C LEU A 445 -17.36 17.61 -6.36
N GLN A 446 -17.15 16.65 -7.28
CA GLN A 446 -17.65 16.74 -8.66
C GLN A 446 -19.16 16.99 -8.71
N ARG A 447 -19.90 16.21 -7.92
CA ARG A 447 -21.37 16.30 -7.83
C ARG A 447 -21.80 17.65 -7.22
N ALA A 448 -21.16 18.08 -6.14
CA ALA A 448 -21.46 19.33 -5.44
C ALA A 448 -21.18 20.58 -6.32
N LEU A 449 -20.13 20.55 -7.16
CA LEU A 449 -19.78 21.63 -8.08
C LEU A 449 -20.52 21.54 -9.43
N GLY A 450 -21.32 20.50 -9.69
CA GLY A 450 -22.01 20.31 -10.96
C GLY A 450 -21.08 20.10 -12.17
N ILE A 451 -19.85 19.64 -11.93
CA ILE A 451 -18.82 19.39 -12.96
C ILE A 451 -19.12 18.06 -13.68
N ARG A 452 -19.00 18.04 -15.00
CA ARG A 452 -19.40 16.87 -15.81
C ARG A 452 -18.40 15.71 -15.73
N THR A 453 -17.09 16.00 -15.69
CA THR A 453 -16.03 15.00 -15.76
C THR A 453 -14.96 15.27 -14.72
N LEU A 454 -14.33 14.22 -14.19
CA LEU A 454 -13.35 14.32 -13.10
C LEU A 454 -12.07 15.07 -13.47
N ASP A 455 -11.69 15.07 -14.77
CA ASP A 455 -10.53 15.82 -15.28
C ASP A 455 -10.71 17.36 -15.22
N LYS A 456 -11.93 17.83 -15.00
CA LYS A 456 -12.25 19.27 -14.85
C LYS A 456 -12.33 19.73 -13.40
N LEU A 457 -12.19 18.81 -12.45
CA LEU A 457 -12.11 19.18 -11.05
C LEU A 457 -10.86 20.03 -10.76
N PRO A 458 -10.92 20.97 -9.81
CA PRO A 458 -9.73 21.68 -9.33
C PRO A 458 -8.89 20.77 -8.41
N VAL A 459 -8.50 19.60 -8.93
CA VAL A 459 -7.71 18.58 -8.23
C VAL A 459 -6.51 18.22 -9.10
N SER A 460 -5.33 18.18 -8.52
CA SER A 460 -4.10 17.68 -9.16
C SER A 460 -3.46 16.58 -8.31
N PHE A 461 -2.81 15.64 -8.96
CA PHE A 461 -2.23 14.47 -8.31
C PHE A 461 -0.72 14.44 -8.47
N VAL A 462 -0.03 14.19 -7.36
CA VAL A 462 1.39 13.84 -7.31
C VAL A 462 1.50 12.53 -6.52
N LEU A 463 1.81 11.44 -7.20
CA LEU A 463 1.92 10.13 -6.59
C LEU A 463 3.38 9.82 -6.26
N SER A 464 3.63 9.64 -4.99
CA SER A 464 4.88 9.09 -4.45
C SER A 464 4.85 7.58 -4.59
N TRP A 465 5.15 7.07 -5.80
CA TRP A 465 5.10 5.64 -5.99
C TRP A 465 6.32 4.95 -5.38
N TYR A 466 6.10 3.78 -4.84
CA TYR A 466 7.14 2.92 -4.27
C TYR A 466 6.92 1.46 -4.68
N GLU A 467 5.71 0.94 -4.47
CA GLU A 467 5.36 -0.46 -4.66
C GLU A 467 3.98 -0.62 -5.32
N GLN A 468 3.50 -1.86 -5.44
CA GLN A 468 2.43 -2.26 -6.32
C GLN A 468 1.04 -1.76 -5.92
N LYS A 469 0.78 -1.43 -4.65
CA LYS A 469 -0.49 -0.80 -4.28
C LYS A 469 -0.62 0.59 -4.89
N THR A 470 0.48 1.35 -4.93
CA THR A 470 0.49 2.64 -5.63
C THR A 470 0.27 2.47 -7.13
N VAL A 471 0.77 1.37 -7.74
CA VAL A 471 0.48 1.05 -9.16
C VAL A 471 -1.02 0.80 -9.35
N ALA A 472 -1.68 0.05 -8.48
CA ALA A 472 -3.13 -0.18 -8.54
C ALA A 472 -3.94 1.12 -8.36
N VAL A 473 -3.55 1.97 -7.40
CA VAL A 473 -4.17 3.32 -7.21
C VAL A 473 -4.01 4.17 -8.47
N PHE A 474 -2.80 4.21 -9.04
CA PHE A 474 -2.52 4.93 -10.28
C PHE A 474 -3.42 4.47 -11.43
N LEU A 475 -3.53 3.15 -11.66
CA LEU A 475 -4.40 2.58 -12.68
C LEU A 475 -5.87 2.91 -12.43
N ALA A 476 -6.33 2.88 -11.18
CA ALA A 476 -7.68 3.25 -10.82
C ALA A 476 -7.98 4.70 -11.16
N LEU A 477 -7.08 5.64 -10.83
CA LEU A 477 -7.24 7.05 -11.15
C LEU A 477 -7.32 7.29 -12.67
N LEU A 478 -6.45 6.66 -13.46
CA LEU A 478 -6.49 6.76 -14.93
C LEU A 478 -7.82 6.25 -15.49
N THR A 479 -8.30 5.11 -15.01
CA THR A 479 -9.55 4.48 -15.47
C THR A 479 -10.79 5.31 -15.11
N LEU A 480 -10.76 6.02 -13.98
CA LEU A 480 -11.81 6.94 -13.58
C LEU A 480 -11.80 8.25 -14.36
N GLY A 481 -10.78 8.50 -15.18
CA GLY A 481 -10.68 9.66 -16.05
C GLY A 481 -9.91 10.85 -15.47
N PHE A 482 -9.17 10.66 -14.36
CA PHE A 482 -8.22 11.68 -13.93
C PHE A 482 -7.04 11.78 -14.89
N LYS A 483 -6.55 12.98 -15.09
CA LYS A 483 -5.44 13.31 -16.01
C LYS A 483 -4.37 14.14 -15.33
N ASN A 484 -3.25 14.34 -16.03
CA ASN A 484 -2.13 15.18 -15.58
C ASN A 484 -1.52 14.71 -14.25
N ILE A 485 -1.51 13.39 -14.00
CA ILE A 485 -0.95 12.80 -12.77
C ILE A 485 0.58 12.86 -12.87
N ARG A 486 1.23 13.38 -11.84
CA ARG A 486 2.69 13.32 -11.69
C ARG A 486 3.10 12.08 -10.93
N LEU A 487 4.12 11.39 -11.43
CA LEU A 487 4.73 10.24 -10.75
C LEU A 487 6.16 10.59 -10.32
N GLY A 488 6.49 10.31 -9.09
CA GLY A 488 7.83 10.53 -8.55
C GLY A 488 8.27 9.48 -7.53
N PRO A 489 9.56 9.50 -7.16
CA PRO A 489 10.64 10.36 -7.64
C PRO A 489 11.18 10.02 -9.03
N THR A 490 10.83 8.86 -9.60
CA THR A 490 11.14 8.41 -10.96
C THR A 490 9.90 7.82 -11.61
N PHE A 491 9.89 7.65 -12.91
CA PHE A 491 8.97 6.70 -13.52
C PHE A 491 9.34 5.26 -13.13
N PRO A 492 8.37 4.33 -13.08
CA PRO A 492 8.63 2.91 -12.90
C PRO A 492 9.63 2.36 -13.93
N ALA A 493 10.61 1.58 -13.46
CA ALA A 493 11.64 0.98 -14.32
C ALA A 493 11.07 -0.02 -15.34
N PHE A 494 9.88 -0.54 -15.09
CA PHE A 494 9.17 -1.45 -16.00
C PHE A 494 8.35 -0.72 -17.08
N PHE A 495 8.30 0.61 -17.11
CA PHE A 495 7.68 1.34 -18.20
C PHE A 495 8.63 1.42 -19.41
N SER A 496 8.24 0.78 -20.50
CA SER A 496 8.89 0.94 -21.81
C SER A 496 8.64 2.31 -22.41
N PRO A 497 9.43 2.72 -23.41
CA PRO A 497 9.17 3.95 -24.17
C PRO A 497 7.76 4.02 -24.76
N GLY A 498 7.21 2.90 -25.27
CA GLY A 498 5.88 2.86 -25.83
C GLY A 498 4.78 3.07 -24.78
N ILE A 499 4.89 2.43 -23.62
CA ILE A 499 3.96 2.68 -22.49
C ILE A 499 4.05 4.13 -22.04
N LEU A 500 5.24 4.70 -21.90
CA LEU A 500 5.41 6.09 -21.51
C LEU A 500 4.80 7.07 -22.52
N GLU A 501 4.94 6.78 -23.82
CA GLU A 501 4.31 7.57 -24.88
C GLU A 501 2.78 7.57 -24.73
N VAL A 502 2.16 6.40 -24.56
CA VAL A 502 0.71 6.27 -24.35
C VAL A 502 0.26 7.02 -23.09
N LEU A 503 0.94 6.79 -21.96
CA LEU A 503 0.60 7.44 -20.68
C LEU A 503 0.71 8.97 -20.77
N THR A 504 1.74 9.47 -21.43
CA THR A 504 1.94 10.93 -21.59
C THR A 504 0.92 11.53 -22.54
N ARG A 505 0.73 10.91 -23.72
CA ARG A 505 -0.14 11.45 -24.78
C ARG A 505 -1.62 11.39 -24.41
N ASP A 506 -2.10 10.25 -23.90
CA ASP A 506 -3.53 9.99 -23.72
C ASP A 506 -4.05 10.38 -22.34
N TYR A 507 -3.18 10.28 -21.32
CA TYR A 507 -3.53 10.56 -19.92
C TYR A 507 -2.83 11.78 -19.33
N GLY A 508 -1.85 12.36 -20.03
CA GLY A 508 -1.09 13.50 -19.53
C GLY A 508 -0.17 13.18 -18.33
N VAL A 509 0.23 11.91 -18.18
CA VAL A 509 1.12 11.50 -17.08
C VAL A 509 2.49 12.18 -17.26
N LYS A 510 3.02 12.71 -16.17
CA LYS A 510 4.25 13.52 -16.16
C LYS A 510 5.22 13.02 -15.08
N PRO A 511 6.54 13.16 -15.28
CA PRO A 511 7.48 13.05 -14.16
C PRO A 511 7.32 14.26 -13.23
N ILE A 512 7.80 14.16 -12.02
CA ILE A 512 8.06 15.33 -11.18
C ILE A 512 9.28 16.10 -11.74
N THR A 513 9.28 17.41 -11.53
CA THR A 513 10.38 18.32 -11.93
C THR A 513 10.92 19.06 -10.71
N THR A 514 10.90 20.39 -10.68
CA THR A 514 11.18 21.13 -9.46
C THR A 514 9.88 21.41 -8.69
N PRO A 515 9.92 21.45 -7.35
CA PRO A 515 8.74 21.72 -6.53
C PRO A 515 7.97 22.97 -6.95
N GLU A 516 8.68 24.05 -7.23
CA GLU A 516 8.10 25.35 -7.60
C GLU A 516 7.45 25.31 -8.99
N ALA A 517 8.13 24.69 -9.98
CA ALA A 517 7.59 24.57 -11.33
C ALA A 517 6.35 23.68 -11.35
N ASP A 518 6.38 22.57 -10.61
CA ASP A 518 5.23 21.66 -10.52
C ASP A 518 4.08 22.29 -9.73
N ALA A 519 4.35 23.03 -8.64
CA ALA A 519 3.33 23.77 -7.91
C ALA A 519 2.64 24.79 -8.83
N ALA A 520 3.41 25.60 -9.58
CA ALA A 520 2.86 26.58 -10.51
C ALA A 520 2.02 25.92 -11.60
N ALA A 521 2.53 24.86 -12.26
CA ALA A 521 1.81 24.15 -13.32
C ALA A 521 0.51 23.50 -12.81
N MET A 522 0.52 22.89 -11.64
CA MET A 522 -0.68 22.29 -11.03
C MET A 522 -1.73 23.35 -10.69
N MET A 523 -1.32 24.55 -10.24
CA MET A 523 -2.27 25.64 -9.98
C MET A 523 -2.98 26.14 -11.24
N GLU A 524 -2.42 25.89 -12.43
CA GLU A 524 -3.02 26.15 -13.73
C GLU A 524 -3.81 24.95 -14.29
N GLY A 525 -3.81 23.80 -13.58
CA GLY A 525 -4.51 22.59 -14.02
C GLY A 525 -3.70 21.66 -14.92
N ASN A 526 -2.39 21.89 -15.03
CA ASN A 526 -1.45 21.15 -15.88
C ASN A 526 -0.62 20.11 -15.11
#